data_d91f6bcecc4a243348cf28831c4bc89c
#
_entry.id   d91f6bcecc4a243348cf28831c4bc89c
#
_cell.length_a   1.000
_cell.length_b   1.000
_cell.length_c   1.000
_cell.angle_alpha   90.00
_cell.angle_beta   90.00
_cell.angle_gamma   90.00
#
_symmetry.space_group_name_H-M   'P 1'
#
loop_
_entity.id
_entity.type
_entity.pdbx_description
1 polymer ?
#
loop_
_entity_poly.entity_id
_entity_poly.type
_entity_poly.pdbx_seq_one_letter_code
_entity_poly.pdbx_strand_id
1 'polypeptide(L)'
;MKKMKHISLYVAVLLLCGCDFLNRSPYDSVDTSQGFQTVADAEAAVNAAYQPLQWAKLYNMRIWTLDIMAGNSEVGAGGGTDGEETVDLANFIADADNFAALDLWRGPSPGILRCNFVLQKVPAMDIDEAIKNRILGEAYFLRAHYYFILVRLFGGVPLQTEPADSDSDLLLPRASVDEIYELIESDLEEAISRLPKRSEYAQANMGRATKEAAMAELARVYMTYHQDYEHYQEVVTLCDAIGEMGYRLEEDYADLWNPAKQNGVESIFEVQYYGKTNYDFWSNENQASWLSTFTGPRNSGMAAGCYGWNQPTAEFVRQYETGDVRKEKTIFYTGCPTFDGMTYSSAYSTTGYNVRKFLLTKTQSPDYNTSNQNWVVTRYADVLLMKAEALNEMGQTTLAEAPLYEVRCRAGLTNRSSIEGLSQMQMREKIIHERRMELAFEGHRWFDMIRYKDNYALEFLHSIGKTAASSKHLLLPIPTQEREANPKLTQNPGW
;
A
#
# COMPACT_ATOMS: atom_id res chain seq x y z
N MET A 1 46.59 49.07 -40.70
CA MET A 1 45.89 49.37 -39.48
C MET A 1 44.34 49.43 -39.60
N LYS A 2 43.73 49.90 -40.68
CA LYS A 2 42.25 49.98 -40.84
C LYS A 2 41.57 48.61 -40.95
N LYS A 3 42.17 47.57 -41.59
CA LYS A 3 41.58 46.26 -41.77
C LYS A 3 41.50 45.47 -40.48
N MET A 4 42.41 45.64 -39.49
CA MET A 4 42.38 44.99 -38.21
C MET A 4 41.26 45.47 -37.26
N LYS A 5 40.86 46.76 -37.37
CA LYS A 5 39.76 47.35 -36.59
C LYS A 5 38.38 46.76 -36.94
N HIS A 6 38.17 46.39 -38.20
CA HIS A 6 36.91 45.77 -38.63
C HIS A 6 36.80 44.31 -38.25
N ILE A 7 37.91 43.57 -38.25
CA ILE A 7 37.91 42.14 -37.76
C ILE A 7 37.61 42.08 -36.26
N SER A 8 38.19 42.98 -35.46
CA SER A 8 37.88 43.04 -34.01
C SER A 8 36.42 43.40 -33.71
N LEU A 9 35.78 44.22 -34.55
CA LEU A 9 34.37 44.60 -34.41
C LEU A 9 33.44 43.40 -34.76
N TYR A 10 33.75 42.62 -35.81
CA TYR A 10 32.99 41.43 -36.18
C TYR A 10 33.13 40.28 -35.16
N VAL A 11 34.28 40.11 -34.56
CA VAL A 11 34.49 39.14 -33.48
C VAL A 11 33.74 39.56 -32.20
N ALA A 12 33.67 40.86 -31.87
CA ALA A 12 32.89 41.36 -30.73
C ALA A 12 31.38 41.23 -30.92
N VAL A 13 30.86 41.38 -32.16
CA VAL A 13 29.44 41.21 -32.48
C VAL A 13 29.04 39.73 -32.47
N LEU A 14 29.93 38.81 -32.88
CA LEU A 14 29.69 37.36 -32.80
C LEU A 14 29.68 36.82 -31.36
N LEU A 15 30.36 37.49 -30.43
CA LEU A 15 30.34 37.11 -28.99
C LEU A 15 29.10 37.63 -28.26
N LEU A 16 28.35 38.59 -28.81
CA LEU A 16 27.11 39.10 -28.21
C LEU A 16 25.85 38.33 -28.64
N CYS A 17 25.90 37.49 -29.67
CA CYS A 17 24.79 36.65 -30.12
C CYS A 17 24.80 35.25 -29.50
N GLY A 18 25.69 34.93 -28.56
CA GLY A 18 25.88 33.62 -27.99
C GLY A 18 25.09 33.34 -26.70
N CYS A 19 24.33 34.28 -26.15
CA CYS A 19 23.67 34.11 -24.86
C CYS A 19 22.44 33.18 -24.90
N ASP A 20 21.75 33.02 -26.03
CA ASP A 20 20.61 32.14 -26.14
C ASP A 20 20.96 30.65 -26.42
N PHE A 21 22.22 30.40 -26.84
CA PHE A 21 22.66 29.04 -27.14
C PHE A 21 22.97 28.22 -25.86
N LEU A 22 23.24 28.88 -24.74
CA LEU A 22 23.55 28.24 -23.45
C LEU A 22 22.28 28.01 -22.57
N ASN A 23 21.16 28.60 -22.94
CA ASN A 23 19.87 28.48 -22.26
C ASN A 23 18.91 27.51 -22.98
N ARG A 24 19.39 26.49 -23.66
CA ARG A 24 18.52 25.43 -24.18
C ARG A 24 18.21 24.47 -23.08
N SER A 25 16.95 24.47 -22.66
CA SER A 25 16.38 23.36 -21.87
C SER A 25 16.59 22.04 -22.63
N PRO A 26 17.01 20.96 -21.99
CA PRO A 26 17.12 19.65 -22.62
C PRO A 26 15.79 19.28 -23.27
N TYR A 27 15.83 18.74 -24.49
CA TYR A 27 14.62 18.36 -25.26
C TYR A 27 13.83 17.21 -24.63
N ASP A 28 14.43 16.52 -23.66
CA ASP A 28 13.98 15.29 -22.98
C ASP A 28 13.75 15.48 -21.48
N SER A 29 13.84 16.70 -20.96
CA SER A 29 13.44 17.05 -19.59
C SER A 29 12.54 18.27 -19.60
N VAL A 30 11.38 18.17 -18.92
CA VAL A 30 10.49 19.31 -18.71
C VAL A 30 11.19 20.27 -17.73
N ASP A 31 11.54 21.46 -18.17
CA ASP A 31 11.99 22.53 -17.28
C ASP A 31 10.85 22.83 -16.29
N THR A 32 11.09 22.59 -15.01
CA THR A 32 10.11 22.81 -13.94
C THR A 32 9.60 24.24 -13.86
N SER A 33 10.30 25.21 -14.47
CA SER A 33 9.84 26.60 -14.59
C SER A 33 8.78 26.80 -15.68
N GLN A 34 8.66 25.87 -16.64
CA GLN A 34 7.66 25.90 -17.72
C GLN A 34 6.62 24.80 -17.65
N GLY A 35 6.75 23.88 -16.70
CA GLY A 35 6.05 22.60 -16.62
C GLY A 35 4.75 22.61 -15.82
N PHE A 36 4.12 23.71 -15.50
CA PHE A 36 2.84 23.78 -14.78
C PHE A 36 2.00 24.93 -15.31
N GLN A 37 1.53 24.84 -16.55
CA GLN A 37 0.76 25.89 -17.19
C GLN A 37 -0.66 25.46 -17.58
N THR A 38 -0.87 24.20 -17.85
CA THR A 38 -2.14 23.66 -18.33
C THR A 38 -2.71 22.61 -17.39
N VAL A 39 -4.02 22.34 -17.50
CA VAL A 39 -4.67 21.22 -16.80
C VAL A 39 -3.94 19.91 -17.09
N ALA A 40 -3.48 19.70 -18.33
CA ALA A 40 -2.76 18.47 -18.69
C ALA A 40 -1.43 18.32 -17.95
N ASP A 41 -0.72 19.42 -17.69
CA ASP A 41 0.52 19.39 -16.90
C ASP A 41 0.24 19.01 -15.45
N ALA A 42 -0.79 19.59 -14.84
CA ALA A 42 -1.19 19.29 -13.48
C ALA A 42 -1.67 17.83 -13.35
N GLU A 43 -2.43 17.31 -14.31
CA GLU A 43 -2.84 15.91 -14.39
C GLU A 43 -1.63 14.97 -14.53
N ALA A 44 -0.69 15.28 -15.39
CA ALA A 44 0.52 14.49 -15.57
C ALA A 44 1.36 14.45 -14.29
N ALA A 45 1.47 15.57 -13.58
CA ALA A 45 2.22 15.66 -12.33
C ALA A 45 1.58 14.79 -11.22
N VAL A 46 0.26 14.88 -11.02
CA VAL A 46 -0.40 14.06 -10.01
C VAL A 46 -0.44 12.58 -10.40
N ASN A 47 -0.59 12.25 -11.69
CA ASN A 47 -0.49 10.87 -12.17
C ASN A 47 0.91 10.29 -11.90
N ALA A 48 1.96 11.09 -12.07
CA ALA A 48 3.30 10.69 -11.71
C ALA A 48 3.46 10.40 -10.20
N ALA A 49 2.69 11.07 -9.33
CA ALA A 49 2.70 10.81 -7.89
C ALA A 49 2.06 9.47 -7.51
N TYR A 50 1.13 8.93 -8.30
CA TYR A 50 0.58 7.58 -8.11
C TYR A 50 1.54 6.46 -8.52
N GLN A 51 2.43 6.73 -9.51
CA GLN A 51 3.24 5.68 -10.12
C GLN A 51 4.07 4.82 -9.15
N PRO A 52 4.72 5.37 -8.09
CA PRO A 52 5.49 4.55 -7.16
C PRO A 52 4.67 3.47 -6.44
N LEU A 53 3.36 3.63 -6.29
CA LEU A 53 2.50 2.59 -5.72
C LEU A 53 2.55 1.29 -6.53
N GLN A 54 2.74 1.37 -7.86
CA GLN A 54 2.80 0.22 -8.76
C GLN A 54 4.13 -0.54 -8.70
N TRP A 55 5.15 -0.01 -8.03
CA TRP A 55 6.49 -0.57 -8.08
C TRP A 55 6.63 -1.83 -7.20
N ALA A 56 7.59 -2.68 -7.57
CA ALA A 56 7.98 -3.84 -6.77
C ALA A 56 8.37 -3.46 -5.33
N LYS A 57 8.93 -2.27 -5.14
CA LYS A 57 9.31 -1.73 -3.83
C LYS A 57 8.12 -1.46 -2.91
N LEU A 58 6.90 -1.42 -3.45
CA LEU A 58 5.66 -1.21 -2.71
C LEU A 58 4.64 -2.33 -3.00
N TYR A 59 3.52 -2.02 -3.69
CA TYR A 59 2.38 -2.91 -3.79
C TYR A 59 2.56 -4.07 -4.77
N ASN A 60 3.48 -3.97 -5.72
CA ASN A 60 3.72 -5.10 -6.64
C ASN A 60 4.52 -6.26 -5.99
N MET A 61 5.18 -6.00 -4.82
CA MET A 61 5.85 -7.06 -4.06
C MET A 61 5.95 -6.76 -2.56
N ARG A 62 6.72 -5.74 -2.14
CA ARG A 62 7.17 -5.62 -0.74
C ARG A 62 6.06 -5.50 0.29
N ILE A 63 4.96 -4.83 -0.03
CA ILE A 63 3.82 -4.68 0.91
C ILE A 63 3.15 -6.02 1.20
N TRP A 64 2.86 -6.85 0.18
CA TRP A 64 2.22 -8.13 0.45
C TRP A 64 3.18 -9.19 1.04
N THR A 65 4.51 -9.02 0.90
CA THR A 65 5.46 -9.90 1.60
C THR A 65 5.48 -9.69 3.12
N LEU A 66 4.89 -8.60 3.63
CA LEU A 66 4.70 -8.40 5.07
C LEU A 66 3.77 -9.44 5.70
N ASP A 67 2.90 -10.10 4.93
CA ASP A 67 2.11 -11.25 5.42
C ASP A 67 2.99 -12.45 5.78
N ILE A 68 4.12 -12.63 5.10
CA ILE A 68 5.13 -13.64 5.42
C ILE A 68 5.79 -13.31 6.76
N MET A 69 6.18 -12.06 6.96
CA MET A 69 6.71 -11.56 8.23
C MET A 69 5.70 -11.72 9.38
N ALA A 70 4.43 -11.46 9.11
CA ALA A 70 3.33 -11.62 10.05
C ALA A 70 2.96 -13.08 10.38
N GLY A 71 3.59 -14.07 9.74
CA GLY A 71 3.40 -15.49 10.04
C GLY A 71 2.16 -16.14 9.41
N ASN A 72 1.46 -15.46 8.51
CA ASN A 72 0.36 -16.07 7.75
C ASN A 72 0.87 -17.06 6.70
N SER A 73 2.08 -16.85 6.20
CA SER A 73 2.68 -17.61 5.09
C SER A 73 4.20 -17.72 5.22
N GLU A 74 4.78 -18.45 4.26
CA GLU A 74 6.22 -18.60 4.05
C GLU A 74 6.56 -18.21 2.60
N VAL A 75 7.84 -17.97 2.31
CA VAL A 75 8.28 -17.60 0.96
C VAL A 75 7.93 -18.67 -0.06
N GLY A 76 8.35 -19.92 0.15
CA GLY A 76 8.05 -21.07 -0.71
C GLY A 76 8.71 -21.10 -2.08
N ALA A 77 8.96 -19.95 -2.70
CA ALA A 77 9.61 -19.86 -4.00
C ALA A 77 11.03 -20.46 -3.97
N GLY A 78 11.45 -21.08 -5.09
CA GLY A 78 12.76 -21.76 -5.14
C GLY A 78 12.91 -22.90 -4.12
N GLY A 79 11.81 -23.39 -3.52
CA GLY A 79 11.87 -24.30 -2.38
C GLY A 79 12.28 -23.61 -1.09
N GLY A 80 12.04 -22.29 -0.99
CA GLY A 80 12.44 -21.43 0.14
C GLY A 80 13.81 -20.79 -0.03
N THR A 81 14.41 -20.86 -1.22
CA THR A 81 15.75 -20.29 -1.50
C THR A 81 15.70 -18.99 -2.32
N ASP A 82 14.58 -18.67 -2.94
CA ASP A 82 14.38 -17.36 -3.58
C ASP A 82 13.92 -16.34 -2.55
N GLY A 83 14.38 -15.09 -2.66
CA GLY A 83 13.97 -13.99 -1.78
C GLY A 83 14.51 -14.11 -0.36
N GLU A 84 15.81 -14.41 -0.24
CA GLU A 84 16.53 -14.52 1.02
C GLU A 84 16.27 -13.29 1.92
N GLU A 85 16.24 -12.09 1.34
CA GLU A 85 15.94 -10.84 2.06
C GLU A 85 14.56 -10.86 2.73
N THR A 86 13.56 -11.51 2.14
CA THR A 86 12.21 -11.66 2.71
C THR A 86 12.20 -12.78 3.75
N VAL A 87 12.93 -13.86 3.53
CA VAL A 87 13.11 -14.96 4.50
C VAL A 87 13.76 -14.44 5.78
N ASP A 88 14.78 -13.59 5.66
CA ASP A 88 15.49 -13.01 6.81
C ASP A 88 14.60 -12.08 7.62
N LEU A 89 13.81 -11.22 6.97
CA LEU A 89 12.79 -10.41 7.65
C LEU A 89 11.76 -11.29 8.37
N ALA A 90 11.25 -12.32 7.70
CA ALA A 90 10.22 -13.20 8.25
C ALA A 90 10.73 -14.06 9.41
N ASN A 91 12.03 -14.34 9.46
CA ASN A 91 12.68 -15.09 10.56
C ASN A 91 13.29 -14.19 11.64
N PHE A 92 13.17 -12.86 11.49
CA PHE A 92 13.72 -11.86 12.44
C PHE A 92 15.23 -11.97 12.64
N ILE A 93 15.96 -12.27 11.56
CA ILE A 93 17.43 -12.36 11.50
C ILE A 93 18.05 -11.35 10.51
N ALA A 94 17.21 -10.56 9.85
CA ALA A 94 17.67 -9.46 8.98
C ALA A 94 18.50 -8.44 9.75
N ASP A 95 19.41 -7.79 9.04
CA ASP A 95 20.20 -6.65 9.53
C ASP A 95 19.88 -5.37 8.72
N ALA A 96 20.67 -4.32 8.93
CA ALA A 96 20.46 -3.04 8.26
C ALA A 96 20.88 -3.02 6.77
N ASP A 97 21.47 -4.09 6.26
CA ASP A 97 21.82 -4.26 4.83
C ASP A 97 20.76 -5.00 4.05
N ASN A 98 19.63 -5.36 4.69
CA ASN A 98 18.53 -6.09 4.07
C ASN A 98 17.89 -5.31 2.93
N PHE A 99 17.85 -5.91 1.72
CA PHE A 99 17.31 -5.26 0.53
C PHE A 99 15.79 -5.02 0.57
N ALA A 100 15.02 -5.87 1.26
CA ALA A 100 13.59 -5.64 1.36
C ALA A 100 13.28 -4.43 2.25
N ALA A 101 14.04 -4.24 3.34
CA ALA A 101 13.96 -3.04 4.16
C ALA A 101 14.37 -1.78 3.37
N LEU A 102 15.44 -1.88 2.56
CA LEU A 102 15.90 -0.79 1.70
C LEU A 102 14.83 -0.41 0.64
N ASP A 103 14.21 -1.39 0.01
CA ASP A 103 13.13 -1.16 -0.96
C ASP A 103 11.94 -0.45 -0.31
N LEU A 104 11.50 -0.89 0.88
CA LEU A 104 10.41 -0.28 1.63
C LEU A 104 10.72 1.15 2.08
N TRP A 105 12.00 1.46 2.37
CA TRP A 105 12.43 2.81 2.65
C TRP A 105 12.40 3.71 1.41
N ARG A 106 12.97 3.24 0.30
CA ARG A 106 13.11 4.01 -0.94
C ARG A 106 11.84 4.13 -1.75
N GLY A 107 10.93 3.16 -1.66
CA GLY A 107 9.72 3.11 -2.47
C GLY A 107 8.84 4.35 -2.38
N PRO A 108 8.52 4.86 -1.17
CA PRO A 108 7.68 6.04 -0.96
C PRO A 108 8.31 7.36 -1.39
N SER A 109 9.63 7.52 -1.29
CA SER A 109 10.32 8.81 -1.43
C SER A 109 10.05 9.54 -2.75
N PRO A 110 10.08 8.89 -3.94
CA PRO A 110 9.73 9.57 -5.19
C PRO A 110 8.27 10.02 -5.25
N GLY A 111 7.36 9.30 -4.60
CA GLY A 111 5.96 9.69 -4.48
C GLY A 111 5.80 10.96 -3.65
N ILE A 112 6.45 11.02 -2.48
CA ILE A 112 6.47 12.21 -1.62
C ILE A 112 7.01 13.42 -2.36
N LEU A 113 8.15 13.28 -3.04
CA LEU A 113 8.75 14.38 -3.82
C LEU A 113 7.78 14.91 -4.90
N ARG A 114 7.13 14.01 -5.62
CA ARG A 114 6.16 14.40 -6.68
C ARG A 114 4.91 15.06 -6.09
N CYS A 115 4.42 14.59 -4.95
CA CYS A 115 3.34 15.27 -4.21
C CYS A 115 3.75 16.69 -3.81
N ASN A 116 4.96 16.88 -3.29
CA ASN A 116 5.46 18.19 -2.91
C ASN A 116 5.53 19.16 -4.12
N PHE A 117 5.94 18.68 -5.30
CA PHE A 117 5.88 19.50 -6.53
C PHE A 117 4.45 19.89 -6.89
N VAL A 118 3.50 18.97 -6.83
CA VAL A 118 2.07 19.28 -7.08
C VAL A 118 1.57 20.34 -6.09
N LEU A 119 1.81 20.12 -4.80
CA LEU A 119 1.35 21.02 -3.73
C LEU A 119 2.00 22.40 -3.78
N GLN A 120 3.23 22.52 -4.29
CA GLN A 120 3.92 23.79 -4.46
C GLN A 120 3.45 24.55 -5.72
N LYS A 121 3.25 23.85 -6.86
CA LYS A 121 3.06 24.48 -8.18
C LYS A 121 1.60 24.69 -8.55
N VAL A 122 0.74 23.70 -8.30
CA VAL A 122 -0.68 23.73 -8.74
C VAL A 122 -1.51 24.86 -8.11
N PRO A 123 -1.30 25.29 -6.86
CA PRO A 123 -2.08 26.39 -6.26
C PRO A 123 -2.03 27.69 -7.06
N ALA A 124 -0.88 28.00 -7.70
CA ALA A 124 -0.67 29.23 -8.49
C ALA A 124 -1.19 29.14 -9.93
N MET A 125 -1.63 27.96 -10.38
CA MET A 125 -2.11 27.76 -11.75
C MET A 125 -3.50 28.39 -11.95
N ASP A 126 -3.70 29.01 -13.11
CA ASP A 126 -5.00 29.54 -13.56
C ASP A 126 -5.78 28.43 -14.30
N ILE A 127 -6.37 27.50 -13.54
CA ILE A 127 -7.17 26.37 -14.02
C ILE A 127 -8.47 26.29 -13.25
N ASP A 128 -9.42 25.50 -13.75
CA ASP A 128 -10.70 25.26 -13.06
C ASP A 128 -10.52 24.82 -11.60
N GLU A 129 -11.24 25.48 -10.68
CA GLU A 129 -11.07 25.27 -9.24
C GLU A 129 -11.48 23.86 -8.78
N ALA A 130 -12.45 23.23 -9.42
CA ALA A 130 -12.83 21.86 -9.06
C ALA A 130 -11.73 20.87 -9.47
N ILE A 131 -11.11 21.07 -10.64
CA ILE A 131 -9.96 20.29 -11.10
C ILE A 131 -8.77 20.53 -10.18
N LYS A 132 -8.48 21.80 -9.85
CA LYS A 132 -7.39 22.17 -8.93
C LYS A 132 -7.55 21.51 -7.57
N ASN A 133 -8.73 21.62 -6.95
CA ASN A 133 -9.02 21.03 -5.67
C ASN A 133 -8.87 19.50 -5.69
N ARG A 134 -9.36 18.83 -6.73
CA ARG A 134 -9.19 17.38 -6.88
C ARG A 134 -7.70 17.00 -6.93
N ILE A 135 -6.90 17.67 -7.77
CA ILE A 135 -5.46 17.38 -7.94
C ILE A 135 -4.71 17.61 -6.62
N LEU A 136 -5.00 18.70 -5.92
CA LEU A 136 -4.40 18.98 -4.61
C LEU A 136 -4.83 17.94 -3.57
N GLY A 137 -6.11 17.58 -3.53
CA GLY A 137 -6.61 16.53 -2.65
C GLY A 137 -5.96 15.17 -2.90
N GLU A 138 -5.75 14.80 -4.17
CA GLU A 138 -5.01 13.59 -4.55
C GLU A 138 -3.56 13.62 -4.04
N ALA A 139 -2.87 14.76 -4.20
CA ALA A 139 -1.49 14.92 -3.75
C ALA A 139 -1.36 14.86 -2.21
N TYR A 140 -2.27 15.49 -1.47
CA TYR A 140 -2.34 15.39 -0.02
C TYR A 140 -2.58 13.95 0.43
N PHE A 141 -3.58 13.26 -0.13
CA PHE A 141 -3.84 11.85 0.18
C PHE A 141 -2.63 10.96 -0.06
N LEU A 142 -1.99 11.08 -1.23
CA LEU A 142 -0.83 10.26 -1.58
C LEU A 142 0.37 10.53 -0.66
N ARG A 143 0.64 11.80 -0.31
CA ARG A 143 1.73 12.15 0.60
C ARG A 143 1.51 11.56 1.99
N ALA A 144 0.31 11.70 2.53
CA ALA A 144 -0.08 11.07 3.78
C ALA A 144 0.09 9.55 3.72
N HIS A 145 -0.38 8.91 2.65
CA HIS A 145 -0.28 7.46 2.46
C HIS A 145 1.18 6.97 2.44
N TYR A 146 2.08 7.67 1.72
CA TYR A 146 3.50 7.33 1.69
C TYR A 146 4.17 7.49 3.06
N TYR A 147 3.90 8.58 3.77
CA TYR A 147 4.42 8.77 5.13
C TYR A 147 3.84 7.76 6.11
N PHE A 148 2.59 7.37 5.96
CA PHE A 148 1.97 6.35 6.81
C PHE A 148 2.59 4.97 6.61
N ILE A 149 3.02 4.61 5.40
CA ILE A 149 3.82 3.40 5.17
C ILE A 149 5.16 3.51 5.92
N LEU A 150 5.87 4.62 5.74
CA LEU A 150 7.20 4.83 6.32
C LEU A 150 7.18 4.83 7.86
N VAL A 151 6.28 5.59 8.48
CA VAL A 151 6.25 5.74 9.95
C VAL A 151 5.92 4.42 10.63
N ARG A 152 5.02 3.62 10.07
CA ARG A 152 4.66 2.31 10.62
C ARG A 152 5.79 1.28 10.51
N LEU A 153 6.64 1.40 9.50
CA LEU A 153 7.74 0.46 9.27
C LEU A 153 9.04 0.90 9.96
N PHE A 154 9.32 2.19 10.03
CA PHE A 154 10.64 2.70 10.45
C PHE A 154 10.58 3.65 11.66
N GLY A 155 9.40 4.02 12.14
CA GLY A 155 9.25 5.08 13.13
C GLY A 155 9.56 6.45 12.54
N GLY A 156 10.34 7.27 13.22
CA GLY A 156 10.76 8.57 12.69
C GLY A 156 11.55 8.44 11.37
N VAL A 157 11.22 9.31 10.39
CA VAL A 157 11.88 9.39 9.08
C VAL A 157 12.10 10.86 8.71
N PRO A 158 12.95 11.19 7.72
CA PRO A 158 13.06 12.57 7.23
C PRO A 158 11.71 13.11 6.76
N LEU A 159 11.33 14.28 7.26
CA LEU A 159 10.07 14.94 6.94
C LEU A 159 10.30 16.02 5.87
N GLN A 160 10.13 15.64 4.61
CA GLN A 160 10.27 16.52 3.44
C GLN A 160 8.89 16.97 2.97
N THR A 161 8.55 18.23 3.18
CA THR A 161 7.24 18.80 2.83
C THR A 161 7.28 19.72 1.62
N GLU A 162 8.48 20.09 1.16
CA GLU A 162 8.73 20.93 0.00
C GLU A 162 9.73 20.26 -0.95
N PRO A 163 9.73 20.58 -2.24
CA PRO A 163 10.81 20.19 -3.14
C PRO A 163 12.16 20.70 -2.64
N ALA A 164 13.20 19.89 -2.75
CA ALA A 164 14.55 20.31 -2.38
C ALA A 164 15.13 21.26 -3.47
N ASP A 165 15.66 22.39 -3.04
CA ASP A 165 16.32 23.35 -3.93
C ASP A 165 17.82 23.04 -4.10
N SER A 166 18.39 22.22 -3.22
CA SER A 166 19.80 21.81 -3.23
C SER A 166 19.98 20.42 -2.61
N ASP A 167 21.14 19.77 -2.87
CA ASP A 167 21.48 18.48 -2.28
C ASP A 167 21.52 18.52 -0.74
N SER A 168 21.83 19.67 -0.13
CA SER A 168 21.84 19.81 1.33
C SER A 168 20.45 19.74 1.93
N ASP A 169 19.42 20.10 1.18
CA ASP A 169 18.01 20.05 1.64
C ASP A 169 17.46 18.63 1.65
N LEU A 170 18.13 17.71 0.96
CA LEU A 170 17.83 16.27 1.01
C LEU A 170 18.41 15.58 2.26
N LEU A 171 19.42 16.19 2.92
CA LEU A 171 20.08 15.63 4.09
C LEU A 171 19.37 16.05 5.39
N LEU A 172 18.10 15.72 5.54
CA LEU A 172 17.33 15.98 6.75
C LEU A 172 17.58 14.93 7.83
N PRO A 173 17.57 15.32 9.12
CA PRO A 173 17.49 14.33 10.21
C PRO A 173 16.12 13.64 10.17
N ARG A 174 15.98 12.59 10.96
CA ARG A 174 14.68 11.98 11.21
C ARG A 174 13.81 12.92 12.04
N ALA A 175 12.59 13.16 11.61
CA ALA A 175 11.57 13.77 12.42
C ALA A 175 11.05 12.77 13.47
N SER A 176 10.42 13.26 14.52
CA SER A 176 9.74 12.42 15.50
C SER A 176 8.53 11.71 14.87
N VAL A 177 8.09 10.65 15.52
CA VAL A 177 6.86 9.95 15.13
C VAL A 177 5.66 10.89 15.18
N ASP A 178 5.58 11.72 16.23
CA ASP A 178 4.49 12.67 16.44
C ASP A 178 4.42 13.70 15.30
N GLU A 179 5.54 14.35 14.94
CA GLU A 179 5.59 15.30 13.82
C GLU A 179 5.13 14.69 12.48
N ILE A 180 5.44 13.38 12.27
CA ILE A 180 5.01 12.69 11.05
C ILE A 180 3.51 12.42 11.07
N TYR A 181 2.95 11.99 12.22
CA TYR A 181 1.50 11.79 12.34
C TYR A 181 0.72 13.09 12.23
N GLU A 182 1.22 14.20 12.81
CA GLU A 182 0.65 15.52 12.63
C GLU A 182 0.54 15.93 11.14
N LEU A 183 1.60 15.66 10.35
CA LEU A 183 1.54 15.90 8.90
C LEU A 183 0.53 14.98 8.21
N ILE A 184 0.52 13.67 8.54
CA ILE A 184 -0.39 12.70 7.94
C ILE A 184 -1.86 13.10 8.19
N GLU A 185 -2.19 13.47 9.41
CA GLU A 185 -3.56 13.87 9.78
C GLU A 185 -3.97 15.16 9.06
N SER A 186 -3.11 16.18 9.09
CA SER A 186 -3.33 17.43 8.36
C SER A 186 -3.52 17.22 6.85
N ASP A 187 -2.70 16.37 6.24
CA ASP A 187 -2.80 16.06 4.81
C ASP A 187 -4.10 15.29 4.50
N LEU A 188 -4.53 14.37 5.36
CA LEU A 188 -5.78 13.64 5.16
C LEU A 188 -7.01 14.53 5.35
N GLU A 189 -6.99 15.47 6.28
CA GLU A 189 -8.05 16.47 6.46
C GLU A 189 -8.17 17.38 5.24
N GLU A 190 -7.04 17.85 4.70
CA GLU A 190 -7.00 18.62 3.45
C GLU A 190 -7.52 17.78 2.26
N ALA A 191 -7.16 16.50 2.19
CA ALA A 191 -7.68 15.59 1.17
C ALA A 191 -9.20 15.40 1.30
N ILE A 192 -9.73 15.17 2.50
CA ILE A 192 -11.17 15.03 2.77
C ILE A 192 -11.93 16.29 2.36
N SER A 193 -11.35 17.47 2.60
CA SER A 193 -12.00 18.76 2.26
C SER A 193 -12.08 19.00 0.76
N ARG A 194 -11.12 18.48 -0.03
CA ARG A 194 -10.92 18.80 -1.46
C ARG A 194 -11.38 17.72 -2.41
N LEU A 195 -11.26 16.45 -2.02
CA LEU A 195 -11.57 15.32 -2.90
C LEU A 195 -13.07 15.19 -3.15
N PRO A 196 -13.47 14.91 -4.41
CA PRO A 196 -14.84 14.52 -4.71
C PRO A 196 -15.18 13.16 -4.08
N LYS A 197 -16.46 12.92 -3.88
CA LYS A 197 -16.97 11.57 -3.59
C LYS A 197 -16.82 10.67 -4.82
N ARG A 198 -16.73 9.37 -4.60
CA ARG A 198 -16.70 8.38 -5.70
C ARG A 198 -17.85 8.59 -6.70
N SER A 199 -19.06 8.86 -6.22
CA SER A 199 -20.24 9.07 -7.04
C SER A 199 -20.17 10.30 -7.95
N GLU A 200 -19.24 11.22 -7.69
CA GLU A 200 -19.03 12.45 -8.45
C GLU A 200 -17.96 12.30 -9.54
N TYR A 201 -17.19 11.19 -9.52
CA TYR A 201 -16.19 10.93 -10.56
C TYR A 201 -16.82 10.43 -11.87
N ALA A 202 -16.37 11.02 -12.98
CA ALA A 202 -16.60 10.45 -14.29
C ALA A 202 -15.83 9.13 -14.46
N GLN A 203 -16.32 8.24 -15.33
CA GLN A 203 -15.70 6.92 -15.58
C GLN A 203 -14.19 7.00 -15.90
N ALA A 204 -13.74 8.04 -16.59
CA ALA A 204 -12.31 8.22 -16.92
C ALA A 204 -11.42 8.51 -15.71
N ASN A 205 -12.00 8.90 -14.58
CA ASN A 205 -11.31 9.21 -13.33
C ASN A 205 -11.51 8.12 -12.26
N MET A 206 -12.17 7.03 -12.58
CA MET A 206 -12.32 5.90 -11.64
C MET A 206 -10.93 5.31 -11.29
N GLY A 207 -10.74 5.02 -10.01
CA GLY A 207 -9.47 4.55 -9.47
C GLY A 207 -8.57 5.64 -8.87
N ARG A 208 -8.92 6.93 -9.04
CA ARG A 208 -8.28 8.02 -8.31
C ARG A 208 -8.70 8.02 -6.83
N ALA A 209 -7.90 8.64 -5.98
CA ALA A 209 -8.26 8.84 -4.58
C ALA A 209 -9.58 9.61 -4.47
N THR A 210 -10.43 9.18 -3.56
CA THR A 210 -11.75 9.76 -3.30
C THR A 210 -11.80 10.34 -1.88
N LYS A 211 -12.80 11.14 -1.59
CA LYS A 211 -13.07 11.60 -0.21
C LYS A 211 -13.14 10.41 0.75
N GLU A 212 -13.80 9.33 0.36
CA GLU A 212 -13.98 8.13 1.17
C GLU A 212 -12.66 7.38 1.39
N ALA A 213 -11.74 7.42 0.42
CA ALA A 213 -10.40 6.85 0.58
C ALA A 213 -9.61 7.61 1.66
N ALA A 214 -9.67 8.95 1.65
CA ALA A 214 -9.02 9.77 2.66
C ALA A 214 -9.66 9.58 4.05
N MET A 215 -10.99 9.48 4.14
CA MET A 215 -11.69 9.20 5.39
C MET A 215 -11.34 7.83 5.98
N ALA A 216 -11.26 6.79 5.15
CA ALA A 216 -10.88 5.44 5.58
C ALA A 216 -9.42 5.37 6.04
N GLU A 217 -8.53 6.09 5.36
CA GLU A 217 -7.12 6.17 5.77
C GLU A 217 -6.97 6.93 7.09
N LEU A 218 -7.69 8.05 7.30
CA LEU A 218 -7.68 8.79 8.56
C LEU A 218 -8.21 7.93 9.72
N ALA A 219 -9.28 7.18 9.49
CA ALA A 219 -9.79 6.22 10.48
C ALA A 219 -8.71 5.19 10.86
N ARG A 220 -7.96 4.66 9.88
CA ARG A 220 -6.85 3.73 10.12
C ARG A 220 -5.67 4.39 10.85
N VAL A 221 -5.38 5.66 10.58
CA VAL A 221 -4.38 6.46 11.30
C VAL A 221 -4.76 6.56 12.78
N TYR A 222 -5.99 6.94 13.10
CA TYR A 222 -6.48 7.02 14.47
C TYR A 222 -6.44 5.66 15.20
N MET A 223 -6.84 4.57 14.52
CA MET A 223 -6.73 3.21 15.05
C MET A 223 -5.29 2.77 15.33
N THR A 224 -4.32 3.37 14.64
CA THR A 224 -2.90 2.98 14.75
C THR A 224 -2.18 3.80 15.82
N TYR A 225 -2.38 5.11 15.85
CA TYR A 225 -1.54 6.02 16.61
C TYR A 225 -2.17 6.48 17.94
N HIS A 226 -3.39 6.96 17.93
CA HIS A 226 -4.00 7.56 19.12
C HIS A 226 -4.57 6.53 20.10
N GLN A 227 -5.39 5.61 19.63
CA GLN A 227 -5.98 4.49 20.39
C GLN A 227 -6.63 4.92 21.73
N ASP A 228 -7.32 6.05 21.75
CA ASP A 228 -8.07 6.58 22.88
C ASP A 228 -9.56 6.74 22.55
N TYR A 229 -10.38 7.05 23.56
CA TYR A 229 -11.83 7.11 23.43
C TYR A 229 -12.29 8.13 22.39
N GLU A 230 -11.68 9.32 22.36
CA GLU A 230 -12.07 10.42 21.47
C GLU A 230 -11.82 10.03 20.01
N HIS A 231 -10.63 9.53 19.70
CA HIS A 231 -10.28 9.11 18.34
C HIS A 231 -11.05 7.85 17.89
N TYR A 232 -11.37 6.92 18.80
CA TYR A 232 -12.27 5.82 18.45
C TYR A 232 -13.67 6.31 18.08
N GLN A 233 -14.17 7.38 18.74
CA GLN A 233 -15.45 7.99 18.36
C GLN A 233 -15.38 8.61 16.96
N GLU A 234 -14.27 9.27 16.62
CA GLU A 234 -14.02 9.79 15.27
C GLU A 234 -13.95 8.65 14.22
N VAL A 235 -13.29 7.54 14.52
CA VAL A 235 -13.28 6.34 13.66
C VAL A 235 -14.70 5.88 13.35
N VAL A 236 -15.57 5.78 14.36
CA VAL A 236 -16.97 5.38 14.16
C VAL A 236 -17.68 6.39 13.26
N THR A 237 -17.48 7.69 13.49
CA THR A 237 -18.09 8.77 12.68
C THR A 237 -17.67 8.68 11.21
N LEU A 238 -16.36 8.50 10.94
CA LEU A 238 -15.83 8.37 9.60
C LEU A 238 -16.36 7.09 8.91
N CYS A 239 -16.39 5.96 9.63
CA CYS A 239 -16.89 4.70 9.08
C CYS A 239 -18.39 4.76 8.74
N ASP A 240 -19.20 5.41 9.59
CA ASP A 240 -20.64 5.60 9.34
C ASP A 240 -20.85 6.47 8.10
N ALA A 241 -20.13 7.58 7.99
CA ALA A 241 -20.23 8.47 6.83
C ALA A 241 -19.83 7.74 5.52
N ILE A 242 -18.82 6.86 5.52
CA ILE A 242 -18.46 6.04 4.37
C ILE A 242 -19.61 5.09 4.02
N GLY A 243 -20.23 4.42 5.01
CA GLY A 243 -21.38 3.54 4.79
C GLY A 243 -22.57 4.25 4.14
N GLU A 244 -22.85 5.50 4.55
CA GLU A 244 -23.92 6.32 3.95
C GLU A 244 -23.64 6.73 2.50
N MET A 245 -22.39 6.64 2.03
CA MET A 245 -22.01 6.94 0.65
C MET A 245 -22.22 5.76 -0.34
N GLY A 246 -22.86 4.68 0.13
CA GLY A 246 -23.34 3.58 -0.72
C GLY A 246 -22.37 2.42 -0.93
N TYR A 247 -21.30 2.37 -0.15
CA TYR A 247 -20.41 1.19 -0.11
C TYR A 247 -21.14 0.01 0.54
N ARG A 248 -20.85 -1.17 0.05
CA ARG A 248 -21.37 -2.44 0.58
C ARG A 248 -20.41 -3.57 0.26
N LEU A 249 -20.52 -4.68 0.97
CA LEU A 249 -19.76 -5.88 0.67
C LEU A 249 -20.15 -6.47 -0.70
N GLU A 250 -19.17 -6.97 -1.45
CA GLU A 250 -19.43 -7.79 -2.63
C GLU A 250 -20.13 -9.09 -2.20
N GLU A 251 -21.10 -9.55 -2.97
CA GLU A 251 -21.82 -10.80 -2.67
C GLU A 251 -20.91 -12.02 -2.75
N ASP A 252 -20.10 -12.13 -3.81
CA ASP A 252 -19.04 -13.12 -3.90
C ASP A 252 -17.70 -12.49 -3.54
N TYR A 253 -17.10 -12.98 -2.45
CA TYR A 253 -15.78 -12.58 -1.99
C TYR A 253 -14.70 -12.61 -3.09
N ALA A 254 -14.79 -13.56 -4.04
CA ALA A 254 -13.82 -13.67 -5.12
C ALA A 254 -13.88 -12.54 -6.16
N ASP A 255 -14.99 -11.81 -6.22
CA ASP A 255 -15.17 -10.71 -7.18
C ASP A 255 -14.21 -9.54 -6.92
N LEU A 256 -13.78 -9.38 -5.67
CA LEU A 256 -12.82 -8.35 -5.26
C LEU A 256 -11.49 -8.39 -6.03
N TRP A 257 -11.07 -9.57 -6.49
CA TRP A 257 -9.80 -9.75 -7.23
C TRP A 257 -9.98 -10.09 -8.70
N ASN A 258 -11.21 -9.99 -9.18
CA ASN A 258 -11.52 -10.22 -10.59
C ASN A 258 -11.20 -8.96 -11.41
N PRO A 259 -10.28 -8.99 -12.39
CA PRO A 259 -9.94 -7.81 -13.20
C PRO A 259 -11.12 -7.18 -13.95
N ALA A 260 -12.21 -7.94 -14.17
CA ALA A 260 -13.42 -7.41 -14.78
C ALA A 260 -14.35 -6.64 -13.82
N LYS A 261 -14.08 -6.69 -12.51
CA LYS A 261 -14.91 -6.08 -11.44
C LYS A 261 -14.15 -5.08 -10.56
N GLN A 262 -12.99 -4.65 -10.99
CA GLN A 262 -12.15 -3.70 -10.27
C GLN A 262 -12.89 -2.38 -10.01
N ASN A 263 -12.48 -1.69 -8.94
CA ASN A 263 -13.16 -0.49 -8.45
C ASN A 263 -14.67 -0.75 -8.21
N GLY A 264 -15.02 -1.96 -7.73
CA GLY A 264 -16.35 -2.42 -7.41
C GLY A 264 -16.99 -1.72 -6.21
N VAL A 265 -18.15 -2.19 -5.80
CA VAL A 265 -18.97 -1.54 -4.75
C VAL A 265 -18.36 -1.63 -3.34
N GLU A 266 -17.46 -2.57 -3.12
CA GLU A 266 -16.73 -2.73 -1.86
C GLU A 266 -15.39 -1.99 -1.88
N SER A 267 -14.82 -1.72 -3.05
CA SER A 267 -13.51 -1.12 -3.21
C SER A 267 -13.54 0.37 -2.90
N ILE A 268 -12.69 0.82 -1.97
CA ILE A 268 -12.54 2.22 -1.57
C ILE A 268 -11.30 2.84 -2.22
N PHE A 269 -10.18 2.13 -2.20
CA PHE A 269 -8.96 2.53 -2.89
C PHE A 269 -8.20 1.34 -3.43
N GLU A 270 -7.80 1.39 -4.70
CA GLU A 270 -7.00 0.37 -5.38
C GLU A 270 -5.79 1.00 -6.06
N VAL A 271 -4.64 0.35 -5.98
CA VAL A 271 -3.52 0.64 -6.90
C VAL A 271 -3.89 0.08 -8.26
N GLN A 272 -4.02 0.99 -9.23
CA GLN A 272 -4.39 0.64 -10.59
C GLN A 272 -3.19 0.05 -11.35
N TYR A 273 -3.39 -1.03 -12.11
CA TYR A 273 -2.37 -1.64 -12.95
C TYR A 273 -2.79 -1.69 -14.41
N TYR A 274 -1.81 -1.66 -15.32
CA TYR A 274 -2.01 -1.71 -16.76
C TYR A 274 -1.16 -2.81 -17.38
N GLY A 275 -1.80 -3.90 -17.78
CA GLY A 275 -1.14 -5.15 -18.20
C GLY A 275 -0.54 -5.17 -19.61
N LYS A 276 -0.32 -4.04 -20.26
CA LYS A 276 0.19 -3.97 -21.65
C LYS A 276 1.62 -3.43 -21.77
N THR A 277 2.36 -3.45 -20.67
CA THR A 277 3.75 -2.99 -20.64
C THR A 277 4.68 -4.21 -20.59
N ASN A 278 5.75 -4.19 -21.41
CA ASN A 278 6.75 -5.27 -21.48
C ASN A 278 8.04 -4.91 -20.74
N TYR A 279 7.92 -4.18 -19.65
CA TYR A 279 9.07 -3.82 -18.83
C TYR A 279 9.45 -4.94 -17.85
N ASP A 280 10.72 -4.96 -17.49
CA ASP A 280 11.22 -5.81 -16.41
C ASP A 280 10.49 -5.55 -15.09
N PHE A 281 10.33 -6.56 -14.25
CA PHE A 281 9.64 -6.47 -12.97
C PHE A 281 10.19 -5.36 -12.05
N TRP A 282 11.51 -5.17 -12.03
CA TRP A 282 12.18 -4.17 -11.20
C TRP A 282 12.23 -2.77 -11.81
N SER A 283 11.79 -2.63 -13.06
CA SER A 283 11.72 -1.32 -13.71
C SER A 283 10.67 -0.43 -13.05
N ASN A 284 11.02 0.83 -12.83
CA ASN A 284 10.06 1.85 -12.38
C ASN A 284 9.04 2.22 -13.47
N GLU A 285 9.21 1.73 -14.69
CA GLU A 285 8.27 1.91 -15.82
C GLU A 285 7.27 0.76 -15.93
N ASN A 286 7.47 -0.32 -15.16
CA ASN A 286 6.54 -1.43 -15.14
C ASN A 286 5.21 -1.01 -14.53
N GLN A 287 4.12 -1.24 -15.27
CA GLN A 287 2.76 -0.95 -14.83
C GLN A 287 1.90 -2.22 -14.75
N ALA A 288 2.46 -3.39 -15.05
CA ALA A 288 1.76 -4.65 -14.94
C ALA A 288 1.84 -5.21 -13.51
N SER A 289 0.75 -5.80 -13.04
CA SER A 289 0.73 -6.54 -11.78
C SER A 289 1.40 -7.91 -11.96
N TRP A 290 2.26 -8.27 -11.02
CA TRP A 290 2.91 -9.58 -10.98
C TRP A 290 2.36 -10.48 -9.87
N LEU A 291 1.31 -10.05 -9.19
CA LEU A 291 0.74 -10.72 -8.03
C LEU A 291 0.34 -12.17 -8.32
N SER A 292 -0.45 -12.40 -9.37
CA SER A 292 -0.84 -13.75 -9.80
C SER A 292 0.37 -14.61 -10.19
N THR A 293 1.36 -14.03 -10.85
CA THR A 293 2.61 -14.68 -11.25
C THR A 293 3.42 -15.16 -10.05
N PHE A 294 3.59 -14.29 -9.06
CA PHE A 294 4.37 -14.64 -7.86
C PHE A 294 3.66 -15.63 -6.97
N THR A 295 2.37 -15.43 -6.68
CA THR A 295 1.64 -16.23 -5.70
C THR A 295 1.12 -17.56 -6.24
N GLY A 296 0.99 -17.71 -7.56
CA GLY A 296 0.49 -18.93 -8.20
C GLY A 296 1.29 -20.20 -7.84
N PRO A 297 0.64 -21.38 -7.77
CA PRO A 297 1.27 -22.63 -7.38
C PRO A 297 2.45 -23.00 -8.29
N ARG A 298 3.64 -23.20 -7.70
CA ARG A 298 4.90 -23.38 -8.45
C ARG A 298 4.84 -24.57 -9.41
N ASN A 299 5.26 -24.34 -10.65
CA ASN A 299 5.32 -25.37 -11.71
C ASN A 299 3.97 -26.06 -12.02
N SER A 300 2.85 -25.52 -11.55
CA SER A 300 1.53 -26.13 -11.75
C SER A 300 0.99 -25.96 -13.18
N GLY A 301 1.43 -24.92 -13.87
CA GLY A 301 0.84 -24.50 -15.14
C GLY A 301 -0.60 -23.98 -15.02
N MET A 302 -1.12 -23.74 -13.81
CA MET A 302 -2.49 -23.24 -13.57
C MET A 302 -2.67 -21.81 -14.04
N ALA A 303 -1.60 -20.99 -13.97
CA ALA A 303 -1.57 -19.62 -14.46
C ALA A 303 -0.23 -19.35 -15.18
N ALA A 304 -0.07 -18.17 -15.75
CA ALA A 304 1.21 -17.73 -16.28
C ALA A 304 2.19 -17.46 -15.10
N GLY A 305 3.46 -17.89 -15.25
CA GLY A 305 4.50 -17.78 -14.21
C GLY A 305 4.37 -18.86 -13.13
N CYS A 306 3.60 -18.65 -12.10
CA CYS A 306 3.43 -19.57 -10.97
C CYS A 306 4.74 -19.83 -10.21
N TYR A 307 5.24 -18.80 -9.48
CA TYR A 307 6.52 -18.89 -8.77
C TYR A 307 6.42 -19.44 -7.35
N GLY A 308 5.21 -19.50 -6.78
CA GLY A 308 4.95 -20.14 -5.49
C GLY A 308 5.37 -19.30 -4.27
N TRP A 309 5.33 -17.99 -4.39
CA TRP A 309 5.54 -17.09 -3.26
C TRP A 309 4.31 -17.03 -2.36
N ASN A 310 4.53 -16.56 -1.10
CA ASN A 310 3.47 -16.29 -0.13
C ASN A 310 2.61 -17.54 0.15
N GLN A 311 3.25 -18.67 0.47
CA GLN A 311 2.58 -19.96 0.74
C GLN A 311 1.97 -19.98 2.13
N PRO A 312 0.63 -20.13 2.27
CA PRO A 312 -0.04 -20.17 3.57
C PRO A 312 0.53 -21.24 4.49
N THR A 313 0.70 -20.93 5.78
CA THR A 313 1.10 -21.92 6.78
C THR A 313 -0.05 -22.83 7.17
N ALA A 314 0.25 -24.04 7.63
CA ALA A 314 -0.77 -24.94 8.18
C ALA A 314 -1.46 -24.35 9.43
N GLU A 315 -0.75 -23.53 10.21
CA GLU A 315 -1.31 -22.80 11.34
C GLU A 315 -2.42 -21.86 10.86
N PHE A 316 -2.12 -21.00 9.87
CA PHE A 316 -3.07 -20.05 9.30
C PHE A 316 -4.32 -20.78 8.72
N VAL A 317 -4.10 -21.84 7.92
CA VAL A 317 -5.20 -22.56 7.25
C VAL A 317 -6.16 -23.20 8.24
N ARG A 318 -5.69 -23.63 9.43
CA ARG A 318 -6.54 -24.18 10.49
C ARG A 318 -7.42 -23.14 11.20
N GLN A 319 -7.16 -21.84 11.00
CA GLN A 319 -7.96 -20.77 11.63
C GLN A 319 -9.32 -20.56 10.97
N TYR A 320 -9.54 -21.05 9.74
CA TYR A 320 -10.86 -20.95 9.09
C TYR A 320 -11.90 -21.78 9.85
N GLU A 321 -12.99 -21.13 10.24
CA GLU A 321 -14.13 -21.75 10.90
C GLU A 321 -14.87 -22.71 9.94
N THR A 322 -15.54 -23.71 10.50
CA THR A 322 -16.38 -24.61 9.69
C THR A 322 -17.51 -23.83 9.02
N GLY A 323 -17.63 -23.94 7.71
CA GLY A 323 -18.60 -23.21 6.91
C GLY A 323 -18.11 -21.85 6.38
N ASP A 324 -16.89 -21.44 6.71
CA ASP A 324 -16.29 -20.22 6.12
C ASP A 324 -15.98 -20.42 4.64
N VAL A 325 -16.79 -19.79 3.78
CA VAL A 325 -16.65 -19.92 2.33
C VAL A 325 -15.41 -19.23 1.77
N ARG A 326 -14.78 -18.33 2.54
CA ARG A 326 -13.55 -17.62 2.12
C ARG A 326 -12.37 -18.55 1.98
N LYS A 327 -12.33 -19.67 2.74
CA LYS A 327 -11.25 -20.64 2.65
C LYS A 327 -11.01 -21.11 1.23
N GLU A 328 -12.06 -21.54 0.54
CA GLU A 328 -11.97 -22.04 -0.84
C GLU A 328 -11.65 -20.96 -1.87
N LYS A 329 -11.93 -19.70 -1.56
CA LYS A 329 -11.63 -18.54 -2.40
C LYS A 329 -10.20 -18.03 -2.18
N THR A 330 -9.65 -18.26 -0.98
CA THR A 330 -8.35 -17.71 -0.57
C THR A 330 -7.19 -18.70 -0.72
N ILE A 331 -7.44 -20.00 -0.50
CA ILE A 331 -6.41 -21.02 -0.33
C ILE A 331 -6.61 -22.18 -1.31
N PHE A 332 -5.52 -22.63 -1.94
CA PHE A 332 -5.41 -23.94 -2.55
C PHE A 332 -4.95 -24.96 -1.51
N TYR A 333 -5.66 -26.10 -1.46
CA TYR A 333 -5.33 -27.26 -0.62
C TYR A 333 -5.77 -28.53 -1.30
N THR A 334 -5.28 -29.69 -0.87
CA THR A 334 -5.68 -30.99 -1.43
C THR A 334 -7.19 -31.21 -1.26
N GLY A 335 -7.90 -31.37 -2.38
CA GLY A 335 -9.37 -31.54 -2.39
C GLY A 335 -10.16 -30.24 -2.51
N CYS A 336 -9.52 -29.07 -2.64
CA CYS A 336 -10.23 -27.82 -2.95
C CYS A 336 -10.86 -27.88 -4.35
N PRO A 337 -11.87 -27.03 -4.66
CA PRO A 337 -12.44 -26.93 -5.99
C PRO A 337 -11.37 -26.65 -7.07
N THR A 338 -11.57 -27.22 -8.27
CA THR A 338 -10.70 -26.97 -9.43
C THR A 338 -10.57 -25.49 -9.76
N PHE A 339 -9.48 -25.13 -10.38
CA PHE A 339 -9.25 -23.80 -10.92
C PHE A 339 -9.00 -23.92 -12.43
N ASP A 340 -9.83 -23.26 -13.25
CA ASP A 340 -9.77 -23.34 -14.70
C ASP A 340 -9.68 -24.79 -15.25
N GLY A 341 -10.50 -25.69 -14.65
CA GLY A 341 -10.52 -27.11 -14.97
C GLY A 341 -9.36 -27.95 -14.41
N MET A 342 -8.38 -27.34 -13.74
CA MET A 342 -7.21 -28.02 -13.20
C MET A 342 -7.36 -28.34 -11.71
N THR A 343 -6.89 -29.53 -11.30
CA THR A 343 -6.88 -29.96 -9.89
C THR A 343 -5.56 -29.53 -9.23
N TYR A 344 -5.67 -28.98 -8.02
CA TYR A 344 -4.50 -28.61 -7.21
C TYR A 344 -3.80 -29.85 -6.65
N SER A 345 -2.47 -29.79 -6.58
CA SER A 345 -1.62 -30.76 -5.89
C SER A 345 -0.78 -30.07 -4.81
N SER A 346 -0.72 -30.66 -3.62
CA SER A 346 0.16 -30.19 -2.54
C SER A 346 1.65 -30.23 -2.89
N ALA A 347 2.03 -31.00 -3.91
CA ALA A 347 3.41 -31.03 -4.43
C ALA A 347 3.86 -29.70 -5.07
N TYR A 348 2.94 -28.77 -5.35
CA TYR A 348 3.25 -27.43 -5.84
C TYR A 348 3.70 -26.46 -4.73
N SER A 349 3.77 -26.90 -3.49
CA SER A 349 4.03 -26.06 -2.33
C SER A 349 4.94 -26.75 -1.30
N THR A 350 5.75 -25.99 -0.60
CA THR A 350 6.56 -26.47 0.53
C THR A 350 5.71 -26.64 1.80
N THR A 351 4.60 -25.89 1.94
CA THR A 351 3.66 -25.97 3.07
C THR A 351 2.47 -26.90 2.81
N GLY A 352 2.27 -27.30 1.56
CA GLY A 352 1.07 -28.03 1.11
C GLY A 352 -0.08 -27.11 0.68
N TYR A 353 0.09 -25.79 0.75
CA TYR A 353 -0.91 -24.77 0.45
C TYR A 353 -0.35 -23.67 -0.47
N ASN A 354 -1.20 -23.05 -1.27
CA ASN A 354 -0.88 -21.83 -2.02
C ASN A 354 -2.01 -20.81 -1.90
N VAL A 355 -1.71 -19.55 -2.12
CA VAL A 355 -2.72 -18.51 -2.25
C VAL A 355 -3.50 -18.72 -3.55
N ARG A 356 -4.83 -18.78 -3.44
CA ARG A 356 -5.76 -18.86 -4.56
C ARG A 356 -6.35 -17.49 -4.91
N LYS A 357 -6.48 -16.66 -3.91
CA LYS A 357 -7.16 -15.36 -3.91
C LYS A 357 -6.84 -14.48 -5.11
N PHE A 358 -5.58 -14.45 -5.52
CA PHE A 358 -5.09 -13.54 -6.56
C PHE A 358 -4.82 -14.25 -7.89
N LEU A 359 -5.06 -15.57 -7.99
CA LEU A 359 -4.71 -16.30 -9.19
C LEU A 359 -5.64 -15.93 -10.33
N LEU A 360 -5.06 -15.60 -11.47
CA LEU A 360 -5.75 -15.33 -12.73
C LEU A 360 -5.64 -16.53 -13.68
N THR A 361 -6.71 -16.80 -14.41
CA THR A 361 -6.66 -17.78 -15.51
C THR A 361 -5.75 -17.28 -16.64
N LYS A 362 -5.27 -18.19 -17.49
CA LYS A 362 -4.49 -17.82 -18.68
C LYS A 362 -5.28 -16.97 -19.69
N THR A 363 -6.60 -17.00 -19.62
CA THR A 363 -7.45 -16.11 -20.41
C THR A 363 -7.43 -14.67 -19.86
N GLN A 364 -7.39 -14.51 -18.55
CA GLN A 364 -7.35 -13.19 -17.89
C GLN A 364 -5.94 -12.58 -17.94
N SER A 365 -4.89 -13.39 -17.81
CA SER A 365 -3.49 -12.97 -17.94
C SER A 365 -2.71 -14.02 -18.73
N PRO A 366 -2.59 -13.84 -20.06
CA PRO A 366 -2.00 -14.87 -20.94
C PRO A 366 -0.49 -15.06 -20.76
N ASP A 367 0.19 -14.04 -20.22
CA ASP A 367 1.63 -14.09 -19.93
C ASP A 367 1.92 -13.55 -18.53
N TYR A 368 3.10 -13.83 -18.00
CA TYR A 368 3.54 -13.51 -16.63
C TYR A 368 3.62 -12.00 -16.32
N ASN A 369 3.69 -11.15 -17.34
CA ASN A 369 3.82 -9.69 -17.22
C ASN A 369 2.66 -8.93 -17.89
N THR A 370 1.51 -9.55 -18.07
CA THR A 370 0.38 -8.93 -18.77
C THR A 370 -0.85 -8.67 -17.89
N SER A 371 -0.73 -8.89 -16.58
CA SER A 371 -1.86 -8.71 -15.67
C SER A 371 -2.17 -7.25 -15.41
N ASN A 372 -3.45 -6.90 -15.55
CA ASN A 372 -4.02 -5.62 -15.14
C ASN A 372 -4.79 -5.74 -13.81
N GLN A 373 -4.53 -6.77 -13.01
CA GLN A 373 -5.17 -6.96 -11.72
C GLN A 373 -4.73 -5.87 -10.74
N ASN A 374 -5.66 -5.08 -10.25
CA ASN A 374 -5.40 -4.07 -9.25
C ASN A 374 -5.09 -4.70 -7.88
N TRP A 375 -4.39 -3.93 -7.05
CA TRP A 375 -4.22 -4.24 -5.65
C TRP A 375 -5.22 -3.42 -4.82
N VAL A 376 -6.09 -4.11 -4.08
CA VAL A 376 -7.05 -3.47 -3.19
C VAL A 376 -6.32 -3.04 -1.90
N VAL A 377 -6.19 -1.74 -1.68
CA VAL A 377 -5.53 -1.16 -0.50
C VAL A 377 -6.52 -1.01 0.66
N THR A 378 -7.74 -0.57 0.34
CA THR A 378 -8.79 -0.33 1.32
C THR A 378 -10.14 -0.73 0.74
N ARG A 379 -10.91 -1.49 1.50
CA ARG A 379 -12.25 -1.93 1.12
C ARG A 379 -13.24 -1.87 2.29
N TYR A 380 -14.52 -1.91 1.98
CA TYR A 380 -15.57 -1.66 2.95
C TYR A 380 -15.60 -2.67 4.11
N ALA A 381 -15.18 -3.93 3.89
CA ALA A 381 -15.03 -4.87 4.99
C ALA A 381 -14.01 -4.41 6.04
N ASP A 382 -12.91 -3.78 5.64
CA ASP A 382 -11.95 -3.21 6.59
C ASP A 382 -12.57 -2.03 7.37
N VAL A 383 -13.37 -1.17 6.72
CA VAL A 383 -14.11 -0.09 7.37
C VAL A 383 -15.09 -0.64 8.43
N LEU A 384 -15.83 -1.70 8.11
CA LEU A 384 -16.74 -2.36 9.06
C LEU A 384 -15.98 -2.95 10.25
N LEU A 385 -14.80 -3.56 10.02
CA LEU A 385 -13.99 -4.15 11.08
C LEU A 385 -13.28 -3.09 11.93
N MET A 386 -12.84 -1.96 11.36
CA MET A 386 -12.36 -0.81 12.13
C MET A 386 -13.46 -0.23 13.02
N LYS A 387 -14.68 -0.08 12.48
CA LYS A 387 -15.84 0.35 13.27
C LYS A 387 -16.15 -0.60 14.43
N ALA A 388 -16.16 -1.92 14.16
CA ALA A 388 -16.40 -2.92 15.20
C ALA A 388 -15.34 -2.85 16.31
N GLU A 389 -14.07 -2.71 15.94
CA GLU A 389 -12.97 -2.58 16.88
C GLU A 389 -13.10 -1.31 17.72
N ALA A 390 -13.29 -0.15 17.09
CA ALA A 390 -13.45 1.13 17.80
C ALA A 390 -14.62 1.11 18.80
N LEU A 391 -15.78 0.60 18.39
CA LEU A 391 -16.94 0.44 19.28
C LEU A 391 -16.61 -0.45 20.47
N ASN A 392 -15.93 -1.59 20.24
CA ASN A 392 -15.54 -2.48 21.31
C ASN A 392 -14.54 -1.82 22.28
N GLU A 393 -13.54 -1.11 21.75
CA GLU A 393 -12.54 -0.45 22.59
C GLU A 393 -13.11 0.69 23.44
N MET A 394 -14.20 1.32 22.99
CA MET A 394 -14.98 2.27 23.80
C MET A 394 -15.90 1.59 24.84
N GLY A 395 -15.91 0.25 24.96
CA GLY A 395 -16.80 -0.48 25.85
C GLY A 395 -18.24 -0.64 25.30
N GLN A 396 -18.47 -0.28 24.05
CA GLN A 396 -19.77 -0.40 23.37
C GLN A 396 -19.87 -1.76 22.63
N THR A 397 -19.49 -2.83 23.32
CA THR A 397 -19.32 -4.18 22.76
C THR A 397 -20.56 -4.68 22.01
N THR A 398 -21.76 -4.44 22.53
CA THR A 398 -23.01 -4.82 21.85
C THR A 398 -23.20 -4.11 20.51
N LEU A 399 -22.74 -2.86 20.37
CA LEU A 399 -22.82 -2.14 19.10
C LEU A 399 -21.78 -2.66 18.08
N ALA A 400 -20.68 -3.22 18.55
CA ALA A 400 -19.66 -3.83 17.70
C ALA A 400 -20.16 -5.11 16.98
N GLU A 401 -21.21 -5.77 17.52
CA GLU A 401 -21.77 -6.98 16.94
C GLU A 401 -22.29 -6.79 15.50
N ALA A 402 -22.92 -5.67 15.20
CA ALA A 402 -23.56 -5.45 13.92
C ALA A 402 -22.57 -5.36 12.75
N PRO A 403 -21.55 -4.49 12.76
CA PRO A 403 -20.55 -4.42 11.68
C PRO A 403 -19.70 -5.71 11.58
N LEU A 404 -19.38 -6.36 12.70
CA LEU A 404 -18.70 -7.65 12.70
C LEU A 404 -19.57 -8.73 12.05
N TYR A 405 -20.86 -8.78 12.38
CA TYR A 405 -21.79 -9.77 11.83
C TYR A 405 -21.97 -9.63 10.33
N GLU A 406 -22.01 -8.42 9.81
CA GLU A 406 -22.12 -8.16 8.37
C GLU A 406 -21.00 -8.84 7.58
N VAL A 407 -19.74 -8.69 8.02
CA VAL A 407 -18.58 -9.36 7.42
C VAL A 407 -18.69 -10.88 7.55
N ARG A 408 -19.01 -11.37 8.73
CA ARG A 408 -19.17 -12.81 8.99
C ARG A 408 -20.30 -13.44 8.19
N CYS A 409 -21.41 -12.73 8.02
CA CYS A 409 -22.56 -13.19 7.24
C CYS A 409 -22.17 -13.42 5.78
N ARG A 410 -21.45 -12.46 5.15
CA ARG A 410 -20.90 -12.63 3.81
C ARG A 410 -19.94 -13.83 3.71
N ALA A 411 -19.19 -14.10 4.76
CA ALA A 411 -18.30 -15.26 4.85
C ALA A 411 -19.05 -16.61 5.05
N GLY A 412 -20.38 -16.62 5.10
CA GLY A 412 -21.18 -17.81 5.35
C GLY A 412 -21.33 -18.16 6.83
N LEU A 413 -20.77 -17.37 7.73
CA LEU A 413 -20.79 -17.59 9.19
C LEU A 413 -22.02 -16.91 9.81
N THR A 414 -23.20 -17.43 9.48
CA THR A 414 -24.51 -16.81 9.80
C THR A 414 -24.98 -17.05 11.24
N ASN A 415 -24.26 -17.85 12.04
CA ASN A 415 -24.61 -18.09 13.44
C ASN A 415 -24.28 -16.87 14.29
N ARG A 416 -25.27 -16.02 14.53
CA ARG A 416 -25.15 -14.77 15.29
C ARG A 416 -24.79 -15.01 16.76
N SER A 417 -25.23 -16.11 17.36
CA SER A 417 -24.92 -16.43 18.76
C SER A 417 -23.43 -16.64 19.02
N SER A 418 -22.61 -16.79 17.98
CA SER A 418 -21.15 -16.88 18.09
C SER A 418 -20.44 -15.56 18.44
N ILE A 419 -21.19 -14.46 18.39
CA ILE A 419 -20.68 -13.11 18.68
C ILE A 419 -21.56 -12.33 19.65
N GLU A 420 -22.78 -12.78 19.95
CA GLU A 420 -23.70 -12.10 20.85
C GLU A 420 -23.31 -12.32 22.32
N GLY A 421 -23.38 -11.26 23.12
CA GLY A 421 -23.17 -11.33 24.56
C GLY A 421 -21.73 -11.61 24.99
N LEU A 422 -20.76 -11.44 24.09
CA LEU A 422 -19.34 -11.57 24.42
C LEU A 422 -18.89 -10.45 25.38
N SER A 423 -17.96 -10.74 26.26
CA SER A 423 -17.22 -9.70 26.98
C SER A 423 -16.37 -8.86 26.01
N GLN A 424 -15.97 -7.65 26.42
CA GLN A 424 -15.11 -6.79 25.60
C GLN A 424 -13.83 -7.52 25.13
N MET A 425 -13.20 -8.28 26.01
CA MET A 425 -11.99 -9.06 25.67
C MET A 425 -12.28 -10.15 24.64
N GLN A 426 -13.35 -10.92 24.81
CA GLN A 426 -13.74 -11.95 23.85
C GLN A 426 -14.12 -11.38 22.49
N MET A 427 -14.78 -10.22 22.48
CA MET A 427 -15.13 -9.52 21.25
C MET A 427 -13.86 -9.00 20.55
N ARG A 428 -12.89 -8.46 21.29
CA ARG A 428 -11.58 -8.05 20.75
C ARG A 428 -10.88 -9.21 20.06
N GLU A 429 -10.78 -10.36 20.71
CA GLU A 429 -10.19 -11.57 20.11
C GLU A 429 -10.94 -12.00 18.85
N LYS A 430 -12.26 -11.92 18.86
CA LYS A 430 -13.09 -12.26 17.71
C LYS A 430 -12.88 -11.31 16.54
N ILE A 431 -12.77 -10.00 16.78
CA ILE A 431 -12.49 -9.00 15.76
C ILE A 431 -11.08 -9.18 15.19
N ILE A 432 -10.07 -9.39 16.02
CA ILE A 432 -8.69 -9.68 15.59
C ILE A 432 -8.64 -10.93 14.69
N HIS A 433 -9.36 -11.99 15.09
CA HIS A 433 -9.48 -13.19 14.28
C HIS A 433 -10.17 -12.91 12.94
N GLU A 434 -11.31 -12.21 12.96
CA GLU A 434 -12.06 -11.90 11.74
C GLU A 434 -11.24 -11.05 10.78
N ARG A 435 -10.53 -10.03 11.26
CA ARG A 435 -9.60 -9.22 10.45
C ARG A 435 -8.54 -10.09 9.78
N ARG A 436 -7.95 -11.03 10.53
CA ARG A 436 -6.93 -11.95 10.00
C ARG A 436 -7.47 -12.83 8.88
N MET A 437 -8.72 -13.32 8.98
CA MET A 437 -9.33 -14.19 7.97
C MET A 437 -9.86 -13.40 6.78
N GLU A 438 -10.49 -12.25 7.03
CA GLU A 438 -11.11 -11.42 6.01
C GLU A 438 -10.05 -10.76 5.12
N LEU A 439 -9.05 -10.14 5.74
CA LEU A 439 -8.00 -9.36 5.06
C LEU A 439 -6.74 -10.18 4.78
N ALA A 440 -6.85 -11.50 4.76
CA ALA A 440 -5.73 -12.42 4.55
C ALA A 440 -4.99 -12.12 3.24
N PHE A 441 -3.68 -11.99 3.31
CA PHE A 441 -2.77 -11.72 2.19
C PHE A 441 -2.94 -10.36 1.50
N GLU A 442 -3.62 -9.41 2.14
CA GLU A 442 -3.82 -8.04 1.64
C GLU A 442 -2.81 -7.04 2.23
N GLY A 443 -1.76 -7.49 2.90
CA GLY A 443 -0.71 -6.65 3.48
C GLY A 443 -1.09 -5.92 4.76
N HIS A 444 -2.23 -6.25 5.38
CA HIS A 444 -2.70 -5.60 6.62
C HIS A 444 -2.15 -6.23 7.89
N ARG A 445 -1.95 -7.54 7.91
CA ARG A 445 -1.73 -8.32 9.15
C ARG A 445 -0.55 -7.82 9.98
N TRP A 446 0.60 -7.50 9.37
CA TRP A 446 1.75 -6.97 10.09
C TRP A 446 1.42 -5.68 10.83
N PHE A 447 0.81 -4.73 10.12
CA PHE A 447 0.42 -3.45 10.69
C PHE A 447 -0.63 -3.58 11.79
N ASP A 448 -1.58 -4.49 11.66
CA ASP A 448 -2.55 -4.80 12.71
C ASP A 448 -1.84 -5.34 13.95
N MET A 449 -0.92 -6.29 13.79
CA MET A 449 -0.23 -6.93 14.90
C MET A 449 0.59 -5.95 15.75
N ILE A 450 1.33 -5.04 15.09
CA ILE A 450 2.22 -4.10 15.81
C ILE A 450 1.46 -2.98 16.53
N ARG A 451 0.20 -2.68 16.12
CA ARG A 451 -0.63 -1.68 16.78
C ARG A 451 -1.47 -2.23 17.94
N TYR A 452 -1.69 -3.54 17.99
CA TYR A 452 -2.44 -4.14 19.09
C TYR A 452 -1.67 -4.05 20.41
N LYS A 453 -2.43 -3.85 21.51
CA LYS A 453 -1.88 -3.69 22.87
C LYS A 453 -1.27 -5.00 23.41
N ASP A 454 -0.67 -4.91 24.58
CA ASP A 454 -0.23 -6.03 25.38
C ASP A 454 0.82 -6.95 24.72
N ASN A 455 1.74 -6.38 23.92
CA ASN A 455 2.77 -7.12 23.18
C ASN A 455 2.24 -8.18 22.21
N TYR A 456 1.00 -8.04 21.75
CA TYR A 456 0.32 -9.01 20.91
C TYR A 456 1.20 -9.58 19.79
N ALA A 457 1.93 -8.70 19.07
CA ALA A 457 2.78 -9.14 17.95
C ALA A 457 3.84 -10.15 18.41
N LEU A 458 4.56 -9.88 19.48
CA LEU A 458 5.63 -10.76 19.98
C LEU A 458 5.07 -12.05 20.56
N GLU A 459 3.99 -11.99 21.34
CA GLU A 459 3.33 -13.16 21.88
C GLU A 459 2.82 -14.09 20.78
N PHE A 460 2.17 -13.53 19.77
CA PHE A 460 1.70 -14.28 18.61
C PHE A 460 2.86 -14.92 17.84
N LEU A 461 3.91 -14.15 17.50
CA LEU A 461 5.07 -14.65 16.77
C LEU A 461 5.79 -15.77 17.52
N HIS A 462 5.98 -15.64 18.83
CA HIS A 462 6.56 -16.68 19.66
C HIS A 462 5.68 -17.94 19.69
N SER A 463 4.35 -17.78 19.75
CA SER A 463 3.40 -18.90 19.77
C SER A 463 3.46 -19.76 18.51
N ILE A 464 3.84 -19.17 17.37
CA ILE A 464 4.00 -19.87 16.08
C ILE A 464 5.47 -20.27 15.80
N GLY A 465 6.36 -20.17 16.80
CA GLY A 465 7.74 -20.63 16.72
C GLY A 465 8.75 -19.60 16.21
N LYS A 466 8.36 -18.34 15.95
CA LYS A 466 9.25 -17.27 15.54
C LYS A 466 9.93 -16.60 16.75
N THR A 467 10.71 -17.39 17.49
CA THR A 467 11.28 -17.00 18.79
C THR A 467 12.41 -15.95 18.72
N ALA A 468 12.97 -15.69 17.54
CA ALA A 468 13.94 -14.62 17.32
C ALA A 468 13.30 -13.23 17.31
N ALA A 469 11.97 -13.12 17.15
CA ALA A 469 11.26 -11.87 17.20
C ALA A 469 11.44 -11.19 18.58
N SER A 470 11.73 -9.91 18.58
CA SER A 470 11.89 -9.10 19.79
C SER A 470 11.41 -7.67 19.53
N SER A 471 11.36 -6.83 20.55
CA SER A 471 10.84 -5.46 20.46
C SER A 471 11.53 -4.61 19.38
N LYS A 472 12.81 -4.83 19.09
CA LYS A 472 13.50 -4.10 18.00
C LYS A 472 12.86 -4.36 16.63
N HIS A 473 12.31 -5.55 16.41
CA HIS A 473 11.77 -5.98 15.13
C HIS A 473 10.34 -5.44 14.84
N LEU A 474 9.74 -4.75 15.82
CA LEU A 474 8.48 -4.03 15.57
C LEU A 474 8.67 -2.82 14.65
N LEU A 475 9.91 -2.36 14.50
CA LEU A 475 10.33 -1.42 13.45
C LEU A 475 11.46 -2.05 12.64
N LEU A 476 11.50 -1.79 11.35
CA LEU A 476 12.60 -2.18 10.49
C LEU A 476 13.86 -1.33 10.78
N PRO A 477 15.07 -1.83 10.50
CA PRO A 477 16.28 -1.04 10.62
C PRO A 477 16.30 0.09 9.60
N ILE A 478 16.87 1.23 9.96
CA ILE A 478 17.23 2.27 8.99
C ILE A 478 18.36 1.72 8.12
N PRO A 479 18.17 1.60 6.79
CA PRO A 479 19.14 0.91 5.94
C PRO A 479 20.53 1.54 5.98
N THR A 480 21.57 0.71 6.00
CA THR A 480 22.99 1.15 6.06
C THR A 480 23.30 2.12 4.94
N GLN A 481 22.90 1.82 3.70
CA GLN A 481 23.15 2.69 2.53
C GLN A 481 22.56 4.10 2.70
N GLU A 482 21.39 4.21 3.32
CA GLU A 482 20.75 5.51 3.58
C GLU A 482 21.48 6.30 4.67
N ARG A 483 21.96 5.61 5.71
CA ARG A 483 22.73 6.22 6.79
C ARG A 483 24.13 6.65 6.33
N GLU A 484 24.73 5.91 5.42
CA GLU A 484 25.99 6.31 4.77
C GLU A 484 25.82 7.53 3.87
N ALA A 485 24.71 7.59 3.12
CA ALA A 485 24.38 8.74 2.27
C ALA A 485 23.97 9.99 3.09
N ASN A 486 23.28 9.79 4.23
CA ASN A 486 22.86 10.87 5.13
C ASN A 486 23.32 10.59 6.57
N PRO A 487 24.46 11.15 7.01
CA PRO A 487 24.99 10.94 8.35
C PRO A 487 24.10 11.46 9.50
N LYS A 488 23.04 12.23 9.21
CA LYS A 488 22.08 12.70 10.21
C LYS A 488 21.04 11.62 10.59
N LEU A 489 21.00 10.50 9.85
CA LEU A 489 20.07 9.41 10.13
C LEU A 489 20.62 8.54 11.28
N THR A 490 19.92 8.56 12.40
CA THR A 490 20.18 7.65 13.53
C THR A 490 19.51 6.30 13.30
N GLN A 491 20.05 5.23 13.88
CA GLN A 491 19.46 3.90 13.80
C GLN A 491 18.31 3.75 14.81
N ASN A 492 17.39 2.82 14.54
CA ASN A 492 16.36 2.41 15.49
C ASN A 492 16.98 1.65 16.68
N PRO A 493 16.42 1.77 17.90
CA PRO A 493 16.95 1.10 19.09
C PRO A 493 17.08 -0.43 18.89
N GLY A 494 18.24 -0.97 19.24
CA GLY A 494 18.51 -2.40 19.17
C GLY A 494 19.04 -2.93 17.83
N TRP A 495 19.08 -2.07 16.79
CA TRP A 495 19.66 -2.39 15.48
C TRP A 495 21.10 -1.93 15.33
#